data_4809dbe51cfe72ec364fa58f4a487af3
#
_entry.id   4809dbe51cfe72ec364fa58f4a487af3
#
_cell.length_a   1.000
_cell.length_b   1.000
_cell.length_c   1.000
_cell.angle_alpha   90.00
_cell.angle_beta   90.00
_cell.angle_gamma   90.00
#
_symmetry.space_group_name_H-M   'P 1'
#
loop_
_entity.id
_entity.type
_entity.pdbx_description
1 polymer ?
#
loop_
_entity_poly.entity_id
_entity_poly.type
_entity_poly.pdbx_seq_one_letter_code
_entity_poly.pdbx_strand_id
1 'polypeptide(L)'
;MNTTAPKLIISDIDGTFLNPHGRVTPRLRDVVGRAVRSGAQFGLATGRPHRWLLPVLDQLPFSPICVCANGAVVYEPGTDTVLRAFELTPEAMGDVIVAVEPLFADVAHGYSVERVGSSALTPEEECFLVTRDYNPDAWDSAYAVVTVEELIAVPAAKLLIRCPSMTSADMFELIAPVVDPADAHVTYSMNEGLIEFSHPGVNKATGVSVLAAHYGIEARDVVAFGDMPNDLEMLAWSGMGVAMANAASVVLDAADHVTASNAEDGVAVVLEHWF
;
A
#
# COMPACT_ATOMS: atom_id res chain seq x y z
N MET A 1 -26.32 2.76 -2.06
CA MET A 1 -25.21 3.43 -2.78
C MET A 1 -25.63 4.84 -3.18
N ASN A 2 -24.67 5.76 -3.25
CA ASN A 2 -24.92 7.14 -3.66
C ASN A 2 -25.37 7.17 -5.13
N THR A 3 -26.35 8.01 -5.48
CA THR A 3 -26.86 8.10 -6.86
C THR A 3 -25.91 8.84 -7.81
N THR A 4 -24.98 9.62 -7.28
CA THR A 4 -24.01 10.39 -8.05
C THR A 4 -22.74 9.56 -8.26
N ALA A 5 -22.26 9.47 -9.50
CA ALA A 5 -21.02 8.79 -9.83
C ALA A 5 -19.82 9.49 -9.15
N PRO A 6 -18.83 8.74 -8.64
CA PRO A 6 -17.63 9.30 -8.05
C PRO A 6 -16.78 10.02 -9.12
N LYS A 7 -16.07 11.07 -8.70
CA LYS A 7 -15.12 11.77 -9.57
C LYS A 7 -13.73 11.14 -9.55
N LEU A 8 -13.39 10.44 -8.45
CA LEU A 8 -12.15 9.69 -8.31
C LEU A 8 -12.46 8.30 -7.77
N ILE A 9 -11.87 7.31 -8.42
CA ILE A 9 -11.92 5.89 -8.04
C ILE A 9 -10.53 5.50 -7.59
N ILE A 10 -10.40 4.99 -6.37
CA ILE A 10 -9.15 4.47 -5.82
C ILE A 10 -9.34 2.99 -5.50
N SER A 11 -8.40 2.16 -5.90
CA SER A 11 -8.41 0.74 -5.56
C SER A 11 -7.05 0.31 -5.01
N ASP A 12 -7.07 -0.43 -3.91
CA ASP A 12 -5.94 -1.29 -3.58
C ASP A 12 -5.71 -2.31 -4.70
N ILE A 13 -4.51 -2.90 -4.76
CA ILE A 13 -4.09 -3.83 -5.81
C ILE A 13 -4.32 -5.28 -5.40
N ASP A 14 -3.63 -5.71 -4.33
CA ASP A 14 -3.53 -7.11 -3.95
C ASP A 14 -4.71 -7.54 -3.06
N GLY A 15 -5.47 -8.54 -3.49
CA GLY A 15 -6.71 -8.91 -2.79
C GLY A 15 -7.93 -8.03 -3.14
N THR A 16 -7.74 -6.96 -3.93
CA THR A 16 -8.78 -6.01 -4.31
C THR A 16 -8.92 -5.89 -5.83
N PHE A 17 -7.99 -5.22 -6.50
CA PHE A 17 -8.04 -4.98 -7.96
C PHE A 17 -7.64 -6.19 -8.78
N LEU A 18 -6.63 -6.92 -8.31
CA LEU A 18 -6.20 -8.17 -8.91
C LEU A 18 -7.00 -9.35 -8.36
N ASN A 19 -7.42 -10.25 -9.26
CA ASN A 19 -7.98 -11.52 -8.85
C ASN A 19 -6.90 -12.45 -8.22
N PRO A 20 -7.26 -13.61 -7.63
CA PRO A 20 -6.29 -14.52 -7.01
C PRO A 20 -5.19 -15.08 -7.94
N HIS A 21 -5.30 -14.84 -9.24
CA HIS A 21 -4.30 -15.21 -10.25
C HIS A 21 -3.40 -14.03 -10.67
N GLY A 22 -3.45 -12.89 -9.97
CA GLY A 22 -2.68 -11.69 -10.29
C GLY A 22 -3.13 -10.99 -11.58
N ARG A 23 -4.41 -11.12 -11.97
CA ARG A 23 -4.94 -10.60 -13.22
C ARG A 23 -6.05 -9.59 -13.02
N VAL A 24 -6.03 -8.53 -13.85
CA VAL A 24 -7.17 -7.65 -14.07
C VAL A 24 -8.12 -8.32 -15.05
N THR A 25 -9.34 -8.60 -14.63
CA THR A 25 -10.32 -9.29 -15.49
C THR A 25 -10.77 -8.39 -16.64
N PRO A 26 -11.24 -8.96 -17.76
CA PRO A 26 -11.82 -8.18 -18.86
C PRO A 26 -13.00 -7.31 -18.41
N ARG A 27 -13.84 -7.81 -17.49
CA ARG A 27 -14.99 -7.10 -16.92
C ARG A 27 -14.53 -5.85 -16.14
N LEU A 28 -13.58 -6.03 -15.23
CA LEU A 28 -13.04 -4.93 -14.42
C LEU A 28 -12.36 -3.88 -15.31
N ARG A 29 -11.52 -4.32 -16.25
CA ARG A 29 -10.84 -3.42 -17.19
C ARG A 29 -11.84 -2.61 -18.05
N ASP A 30 -12.94 -3.23 -18.49
CA ASP A 30 -13.95 -2.57 -19.29
C ASP A 30 -14.70 -1.50 -18.49
N VAL A 31 -15.18 -1.80 -17.26
CA VAL A 31 -15.91 -0.82 -16.44
C VAL A 31 -15.01 0.35 -16.02
N VAL A 32 -13.76 0.09 -15.61
CA VAL A 32 -12.81 1.16 -15.29
C VAL A 32 -12.52 2.01 -16.54
N GLY A 33 -12.36 1.38 -17.71
CA GLY A 33 -12.23 2.09 -18.98
C GLY A 33 -13.44 2.96 -19.33
N ARG A 34 -14.68 2.52 -19.02
CA ARG A 34 -15.90 3.34 -19.16
C ARG A 34 -15.88 4.52 -18.18
N ALA A 35 -15.53 4.29 -16.93
CA ALA A 35 -15.43 5.32 -15.91
C ALA A 35 -14.45 6.43 -16.33
N VAL A 36 -13.24 6.08 -16.76
CA VAL A 36 -12.25 7.05 -17.24
C VAL A 36 -12.73 7.82 -18.47
N ARG A 37 -13.36 7.14 -19.43
CA ARG A 37 -13.95 7.81 -20.61
C ARG A 37 -15.11 8.75 -20.27
N SER A 38 -15.82 8.52 -19.17
CA SER A 38 -16.87 9.42 -18.68
C SER A 38 -16.33 10.65 -17.94
N GLY A 39 -15.01 10.72 -17.71
CA GLY A 39 -14.33 11.84 -17.05
C GLY A 39 -13.98 11.58 -15.58
N ALA A 40 -14.29 10.41 -15.03
CA ALA A 40 -13.79 10.04 -13.70
C ALA A 40 -12.28 9.79 -13.71
N GLN A 41 -11.59 10.20 -12.65
CA GLN A 41 -10.19 9.85 -12.43
C GLN A 41 -10.11 8.46 -11.80
N PHE A 42 -9.01 7.76 -12.09
CA PHE A 42 -8.72 6.45 -11.50
C PHE A 42 -7.30 6.44 -10.96
N GLY A 43 -7.08 5.86 -9.78
CA GLY A 43 -5.79 5.65 -9.17
C GLY A 43 -5.70 4.30 -8.48
N LEU A 44 -4.48 3.80 -8.32
CA LEU A 44 -4.17 2.61 -7.52
C LEU A 44 -3.49 3.04 -6.22
N ALA A 45 -3.80 2.37 -5.09
CA ALA A 45 -3.17 2.63 -3.80
C ALA A 45 -2.69 1.30 -3.19
N THR A 46 -1.37 1.15 -2.99
CA THR A 46 -0.77 -0.14 -2.68
C THR A 46 0.37 -0.05 -1.66
N GLY A 47 0.62 -1.17 -0.95
CA GLY A 47 1.85 -1.37 -0.18
C GLY A 47 3.09 -1.58 -1.06
N ARG A 48 2.93 -1.94 -2.33
CA ARG A 48 4.04 -2.16 -3.26
C ARG A 48 4.85 -0.89 -3.47
N PRO A 49 6.19 -0.99 -3.65
CA PRO A 49 6.97 0.10 -4.18
C PRO A 49 6.58 0.39 -5.64
N HIS A 50 6.79 1.61 -6.11
CA HIS A 50 6.40 2.03 -7.46
C HIS A 50 7.09 1.23 -8.57
N ARG A 51 8.32 0.72 -8.35
CA ARG A 51 9.03 -0.13 -9.31
C ARG A 51 8.36 -1.49 -9.58
N TRP A 52 7.46 -1.96 -8.70
CA TRP A 52 6.73 -3.23 -8.86
C TRP A 52 5.34 -3.06 -9.51
N LEU A 53 5.04 -1.88 -10.03
CA LEU A 53 3.73 -1.62 -10.62
C LEU A 53 3.60 -2.07 -12.09
N LEU A 54 4.71 -2.16 -12.82
CA LEU A 54 4.68 -2.43 -14.25
C LEU A 54 3.82 -3.66 -14.63
N PRO A 55 3.90 -4.82 -13.95
CA PRO A 55 3.06 -5.98 -14.28
C PRO A 55 1.55 -5.75 -14.10
N VAL A 56 1.16 -4.77 -13.28
CA VAL A 56 -0.25 -4.38 -13.09
C VAL A 56 -0.65 -3.36 -14.16
N LEU A 57 0.20 -2.35 -14.38
CA LEU A 57 -0.05 -1.27 -15.32
C LEU A 57 -0.16 -1.78 -16.76
N ASP A 58 0.63 -2.77 -17.15
CA ASP A 58 0.58 -3.41 -18.47
C ASP A 58 -0.76 -4.10 -18.77
N GLN A 59 -1.58 -4.34 -17.75
CA GLN A 59 -2.91 -4.91 -17.90
C GLN A 59 -3.99 -3.85 -18.13
N LEU A 60 -3.65 -2.56 -18.01
CA LEU A 60 -4.57 -1.43 -18.17
C LEU A 60 -4.36 -0.73 -19.52
N PRO A 61 -5.43 -0.18 -20.13
CA PRO A 61 -5.32 0.59 -21.38
C PRO A 61 -4.86 2.04 -21.17
N PHE A 62 -4.46 2.42 -19.96
CA PHE A 62 -4.00 3.75 -19.55
C PHE A 62 -3.07 3.62 -18.33
N SER A 63 -2.32 4.65 -18.03
CA SER A 63 -1.38 4.69 -16.89
C SER A 63 -1.92 5.64 -15.81
N PRO A 64 -2.58 5.12 -14.75
CA PRO A 64 -3.07 5.95 -13.64
C PRO A 64 -1.91 6.45 -12.78
N ILE A 65 -2.08 7.59 -12.12
CA ILE A 65 -1.21 7.96 -11.00
C ILE A 65 -1.43 6.97 -9.86
N CYS A 66 -0.36 6.55 -9.22
CA CYS A 66 -0.36 5.51 -8.20
C CYS A 66 0.13 6.04 -6.85
N VAL A 67 -0.52 5.62 -5.80
CA VAL A 67 -0.12 5.80 -4.40
C VAL A 67 0.56 4.52 -3.96
N CYS A 68 1.86 4.57 -3.71
CA CYS A 68 2.73 3.42 -3.46
C CYS A 68 3.29 3.45 -2.04
N ALA A 69 3.86 2.34 -1.60
CA ALA A 69 4.49 2.20 -0.29
C ALA A 69 3.59 2.69 0.85
N ASN A 70 2.30 2.28 0.85
CA ASN A 70 1.28 2.69 1.82
C ASN A 70 1.08 4.21 1.92
N GLY A 71 1.20 4.95 0.80
CA GLY A 71 1.02 6.39 0.79
C GLY A 71 2.31 7.21 0.87
N ALA A 72 3.43 6.55 1.15
CA ALA A 72 4.72 7.23 1.23
C ALA A 72 5.21 7.79 -0.11
N VAL A 73 4.75 7.22 -1.23
CA VAL A 73 5.15 7.66 -2.58
C VAL A 73 3.90 7.87 -3.45
N VAL A 74 3.78 9.04 -4.05
CA VAL A 74 2.82 9.31 -5.15
C VAL A 74 3.61 9.35 -6.45
N TYR A 75 3.28 8.46 -7.37
CA TYR A 75 4.06 8.18 -8.56
C TYR A 75 3.22 8.27 -9.85
N GLU A 76 3.76 8.96 -10.85
CA GLU A 76 3.19 9.07 -12.19
C GLU A 76 3.95 8.16 -13.19
N PRO A 77 3.39 6.99 -13.54
CA PRO A 77 4.08 6.03 -14.40
C PRO A 77 4.31 6.55 -15.83
N GLY A 78 3.41 7.41 -16.33
CA GLY A 78 3.50 7.93 -17.71
C GLY A 78 4.75 8.76 -17.98
N THR A 79 5.31 9.39 -16.95
CA THR A 79 6.53 10.22 -17.03
C THR A 79 7.67 9.67 -16.18
N ASP A 80 7.48 8.51 -15.53
CA ASP A 80 8.41 7.92 -14.55
C ASP A 80 8.83 8.94 -13.49
N THR A 81 7.84 9.61 -12.88
CA THR A 81 8.10 10.72 -11.96
C THR A 81 7.50 10.45 -10.58
N VAL A 82 8.32 10.57 -9.54
CA VAL A 82 7.85 10.66 -8.15
C VAL A 82 7.33 12.06 -7.90
N LEU A 83 6.01 12.21 -7.82
CA LEU A 83 5.34 13.50 -7.58
C LEU A 83 5.48 13.95 -6.12
N ARG A 84 5.51 12.98 -5.20
CA ARG A 84 5.68 13.20 -3.77
C ARG A 84 6.30 11.98 -3.11
N ALA A 85 7.23 12.21 -2.17
CA ALA A 85 7.73 11.19 -1.26
C ALA A 85 7.67 11.69 0.18
N PHE A 86 7.33 10.78 1.10
CA PHE A 86 7.41 10.95 2.54
C PHE A 86 8.31 9.81 3.05
N GLU A 87 9.44 10.16 3.62
CA GLU A 87 10.44 9.17 4.01
C GLU A 87 10.70 9.22 5.51
N LEU A 88 10.87 8.05 6.11
CA LEU A 88 11.42 7.89 7.46
C LEU A 88 12.86 8.40 7.47
N THR A 89 13.19 9.18 8.48
CA THR A 89 14.59 9.59 8.70
C THR A 89 15.42 8.44 9.30
N PRO A 90 16.75 8.44 9.15
CA PRO A 90 17.64 7.51 9.82
C PRO A 90 17.41 7.42 11.33
N GLU A 91 17.16 8.56 11.97
CA GLU A 91 16.91 8.68 13.40
C GLU A 91 15.61 7.98 13.80
N ALA A 92 14.49 8.27 13.12
CA ALA A 92 13.22 7.62 13.39
C ALA A 92 13.28 6.09 13.17
N MET A 93 13.97 5.63 12.13
CA MET A 93 14.18 4.19 11.91
C MET A 93 15.01 3.55 13.04
N GLY A 94 16.02 4.25 13.53
CA GLY A 94 16.82 3.81 14.69
C GLY A 94 15.96 3.69 15.95
N ASP A 95 15.14 4.68 16.24
CA ASP A 95 14.25 4.70 17.41
C ASP A 95 13.20 3.57 17.35
N VAL A 96 12.61 3.33 16.18
CA VAL A 96 11.72 2.18 15.94
C VAL A 96 12.45 0.86 16.22
N ILE A 97 13.64 0.64 15.67
CA ILE A 97 14.41 -0.60 15.88
C ILE A 97 14.71 -0.79 17.37
N VAL A 98 15.18 0.24 18.06
CA VAL A 98 15.45 0.18 19.51
C VAL A 98 14.20 -0.18 20.31
N ALA A 99 13.03 0.32 19.92
CA ALA A 99 11.77 0.04 20.61
C ALA A 99 11.29 -1.41 20.37
N VAL A 100 11.48 -1.96 19.17
CA VAL A 100 10.93 -3.28 18.81
C VAL A 100 11.88 -4.44 19.05
N GLU A 101 13.21 -4.25 18.99
CA GLU A 101 14.20 -5.31 19.15
C GLU A 101 14.01 -6.18 20.42
N PRO A 102 13.70 -5.61 21.60
CA PRO A 102 13.47 -6.41 22.81
C PRO A 102 12.29 -7.37 22.72
N LEU A 103 11.30 -7.11 21.84
CA LEU A 103 10.13 -7.95 21.69
C LEU A 103 10.43 -9.27 20.98
N PHE A 104 11.55 -9.31 20.22
CA PHE A 104 11.95 -10.42 19.37
C PHE A 104 13.28 -11.07 19.77
N ALA A 105 13.80 -10.77 20.98
CA ALA A 105 15.11 -11.23 21.43
C ALA A 105 15.33 -12.75 21.33
N ASP A 106 14.26 -13.55 21.50
CA ASP A 106 14.32 -15.02 21.46
C ASP A 106 13.72 -15.61 20.17
N VAL A 107 13.41 -14.77 19.16
CA VAL A 107 12.72 -15.19 17.94
C VAL A 107 13.50 -14.70 16.71
N ALA A 108 13.71 -15.59 15.73
CA ALA A 108 14.37 -15.23 14.50
C ALA A 108 13.57 -14.17 13.72
N HIS A 109 14.17 -13.02 13.51
CA HIS A 109 13.59 -11.89 12.81
C HIS A 109 14.66 -11.10 12.05
N GLY A 110 14.26 -10.24 11.15
CA GLY A 110 15.18 -9.37 10.42
C GLY A 110 14.48 -8.11 9.93
N TYR A 111 15.31 -7.15 9.55
CA TYR A 111 14.88 -5.84 9.08
C TYR A 111 15.13 -5.66 7.58
N SER A 112 14.31 -4.88 6.94
CA SER A 112 14.56 -4.36 5.60
C SER A 112 14.10 -2.92 5.46
N VAL A 113 14.62 -2.22 4.46
CA VAL A 113 14.12 -0.90 4.05
C VAL A 113 13.77 -0.92 2.58
N GLU A 114 12.79 -0.09 2.27
CA GLU A 114 12.36 0.24 0.93
C GLU A 114 12.70 1.71 0.67
N ARG A 115 13.75 1.98 -0.10
CA ARG A 115 14.14 3.33 -0.53
C ARG A 115 13.34 3.75 -1.76
N VAL A 116 13.09 5.03 -1.91
CA VAL A 116 12.31 5.55 -3.05
C VAL A 116 13.06 5.35 -4.37
N GLY A 117 14.37 5.60 -4.38
CA GLY A 117 15.12 5.62 -5.64
C GLY A 117 14.82 6.88 -6.48
N SER A 118 15.43 6.98 -7.64
CA SER A 118 15.24 8.11 -8.56
C SER A 118 14.17 7.88 -9.63
N SER A 119 13.84 6.61 -9.90
CA SER A 119 12.86 6.18 -10.91
C SER A 119 12.43 4.74 -10.63
N ALA A 120 11.39 4.26 -11.35
CA ALA A 120 11.00 2.85 -11.30
C ALA A 120 12.05 1.89 -11.89
N LEU A 121 13.05 2.42 -12.58
CA LEU A 121 14.15 1.67 -13.16
C LEU A 121 15.43 1.68 -12.30
N THR A 122 15.39 2.32 -11.13
CA THR A 122 16.50 2.24 -10.17
C THR A 122 16.75 0.77 -9.80
N PRO A 123 18.03 0.30 -9.80
CA PRO A 123 18.34 -1.09 -9.45
C PRO A 123 17.71 -1.49 -8.11
N GLU A 124 17.11 -2.68 -8.07
CA GLU A 124 16.39 -3.13 -6.88
C GLU A 124 17.31 -3.24 -5.66
N GLU A 125 18.57 -3.65 -5.86
CA GLU A 125 19.60 -3.77 -4.82
C GLU A 125 19.97 -2.41 -4.19
N GLU A 126 19.68 -1.30 -4.84
CA GLU A 126 19.87 0.04 -4.29
C GLU A 126 18.65 0.50 -3.47
N CYS A 127 17.47 -0.07 -3.78
CA CYS A 127 16.20 0.29 -3.16
C CYS A 127 15.78 -0.67 -2.06
N PHE A 128 15.96 -1.98 -2.26
CA PHE A 128 15.56 -3.00 -1.30
C PHE A 128 16.78 -3.57 -0.59
N LEU A 129 17.00 -3.12 0.65
CA LEU A 129 18.10 -3.58 1.48
C LEU A 129 17.56 -4.39 2.64
N VAL A 130 18.24 -5.48 2.98
CA VAL A 130 17.81 -6.42 4.03
C VAL A 130 18.96 -6.74 4.98
N THR A 131 18.65 -7.02 6.24
CA THR A 131 19.60 -7.68 7.14
C THR A 131 19.67 -9.18 6.83
N ARG A 132 20.75 -9.85 7.27
CA ARG A 132 21.01 -11.27 6.98
C ARG A 132 19.82 -12.17 7.33
N ASP A 133 19.12 -11.89 8.44
CA ASP A 133 18.10 -12.75 9.01
C ASP A 133 16.67 -12.40 8.51
N TYR A 134 16.54 -11.42 7.61
CA TYR A 134 15.25 -11.01 7.06
C TYR A 134 14.55 -12.09 6.22
N ASN A 135 15.32 -13.02 5.63
CA ASN A 135 14.84 -14.07 4.74
C ASN A 135 13.91 -13.55 3.63
N PRO A 136 14.44 -12.88 2.60
CA PRO A 136 13.68 -12.24 1.54
C PRO A 136 13.11 -13.21 0.48
N ASP A 137 13.36 -14.51 0.61
CA ASP A 137 12.98 -15.55 -0.39
C ASP A 137 11.47 -15.57 -0.73
N ALA A 138 10.65 -14.84 0.02
CA ALA A 138 9.23 -14.63 -0.31
C ALA A 138 9.00 -13.62 -1.44
N TRP A 139 10.03 -12.85 -1.83
CA TRP A 139 9.92 -11.81 -2.83
C TRP A 139 10.77 -12.17 -4.05
N ASP A 140 10.17 -12.17 -5.22
CA ASP A 140 10.90 -12.29 -6.51
C ASP A 140 11.49 -10.93 -6.88
N SER A 141 12.42 -10.45 -6.05
CA SER A 141 13.08 -9.14 -6.18
C SER A 141 14.56 -9.27 -5.81
N ALA A 142 15.42 -8.59 -6.53
CA ALA A 142 16.82 -8.47 -6.13
C ALA A 142 16.95 -7.55 -4.91
N TYR A 143 17.95 -7.83 -4.05
CA TYR A 143 18.18 -7.11 -2.81
C TYR A 143 19.68 -7.07 -2.45
N ALA A 144 20.07 -6.12 -1.60
CA ALA A 144 21.38 -6.11 -1.00
C ALA A 144 21.31 -6.51 0.48
N VAL A 145 22.26 -7.36 0.92
CA VAL A 145 22.40 -7.73 2.33
C VAL A 145 23.37 -6.75 3.00
N VAL A 146 22.91 -6.07 4.04
CA VAL A 146 23.64 -5.01 4.74
C VAL A 146 23.55 -5.16 6.26
N THR A 147 24.34 -4.39 7.01
CA THR A 147 24.18 -4.27 8.47
C THR A 147 22.99 -3.35 8.79
N VAL A 148 22.53 -3.36 10.05
CA VAL A 148 21.45 -2.45 10.51
C VAL A 148 21.88 -0.99 10.35
N GLU A 149 23.13 -0.65 10.66
CA GLU A 149 23.67 0.70 10.53
C GLU A 149 23.67 1.18 9.06
N GLU A 150 24.02 0.32 8.12
CA GLU A 150 23.99 0.63 6.68
C GLU A 150 22.55 0.72 6.16
N LEU A 151 21.66 -0.12 6.72
CA LEU A 151 20.24 -0.17 6.36
C LEU A 151 19.57 1.16 6.65
N ILE A 152 19.78 1.74 7.82
CA ILE A 152 19.15 3.00 8.25
C ILE A 152 20.01 4.25 7.96
N ALA A 153 21.12 4.13 7.23
CA ALA A 153 22.03 5.25 7.00
C ALA A 153 21.45 6.40 6.17
N VAL A 154 20.41 6.14 5.39
CA VAL A 154 19.73 7.15 4.57
C VAL A 154 18.21 7.01 4.68
N PRO A 155 17.42 8.06 4.37
CA PRO A 155 15.98 8.01 4.41
C PRO A 155 15.39 6.87 3.57
N ALA A 156 14.23 6.36 3.98
CA ALA A 156 13.52 5.28 3.29
C ALA A 156 11.99 5.50 3.31
N ALA A 157 11.31 5.06 2.27
CA ALA A 157 9.84 5.09 2.20
C ALA A 157 9.21 4.17 3.26
N LYS A 158 9.85 3.02 3.54
CA LYS A 158 9.43 2.09 4.57
C LYS A 158 10.63 1.45 5.27
N LEU A 159 10.47 1.21 6.57
CA LEU A 159 11.19 0.20 7.33
C LEU A 159 10.26 -1.00 7.52
N LEU A 160 10.78 -2.22 7.47
CA LEU A 160 10.02 -3.44 7.66
C LEU A 160 10.71 -4.34 8.69
N ILE A 161 9.91 -5.06 9.48
CA ILE A 161 10.39 -6.18 10.29
C ILE A 161 9.67 -7.45 9.86
N ARG A 162 10.41 -8.53 9.69
CA ARG A 162 9.89 -9.84 9.34
C ARG A 162 10.23 -10.87 10.41
N CYS A 163 9.21 -11.59 10.87
CA CYS A 163 9.29 -12.73 11.77
C CYS A 163 8.41 -13.87 11.24
N PRO A 164 8.95 -14.81 10.44
CA PRO A 164 8.14 -15.83 9.76
C PRO A 164 7.43 -16.82 10.69
N SER A 165 7.80 -16.86 11.97
CA SER A 165 7.17 -17.74 12.99
C SER A 165 5.92 -17.14 13.63
N MET A 166 5.57 -15.90 13.30
CA MET A 166 4.41 -15.18 13.86
C MET A 166 3.46 -14.75 12.74
N THR A 167 2.21 -14.46 13.08
CA THR A 167 1.31 -13.73 12.18
C THR A 167 1.57 -12.22 12.27
N SER A 168 1.28 -11.48 11.19
CA SER A 168 1.42 -10.01 11.25
C SER A 168 0.45 -9.38 12.26
N ALA A 169 -0.72 -9.96 12.44
CA ALA A 169 -1.68 -9.50 13.45
C ALA A 169 -1.10 -9.63 14.88
N ASP A 170 -0.50 -10.78 15.23
CA ASP A 170 0.14 -10.97 16.54
C ASP A 170 1.34 -10.01 16.73
N MET A 171 2.14 -9.82 15.69
CA MET A 171 3.24 -8.87 15.71
C MET A 171 2.74 -7.43 15.90
N PHE A 172 1.66 -7.06 15.23
CA PHE A 172 1.08 -5.70 15.34
C PHE A 172 0.62 -5.41 16.76
N GLU A 173 -0.05 -6.37 17.43
CA GLU A 173 -0.47 -6.21 18.82
C GLU A 173 0.69 -6.00 19.79
N LEU A 174 1.86 -6.57 19.51
CA LEU A 174 3.08 -6.38 20.31
C LEU A 174 3.79 -5.07 20.00
N ILE A 175 3.88 -4.71 18.72
CA ILE A 175 4.70 -3.59 18.22
C ILE A 175 3.98 -2.25 18.40
N ALA A 176 2.70 -2.16 18.02
CA ALA A 176 1.98 -0.90 18.00
C ALA A 176 1.96 -0.15 19.33
N PRO A 177 1.90 -0.82 20.52
CA PRO A 177 1.94 -0.13 21.81
C PRO A 177 3.30 0.47 22.20
N VAL A 178 4.40 0.03 21.58
CA VAL A 178 5.77 0.44 21.97
C VAL A 178 6.41 1.42 20.99
N VAL A 179 5.88 1.54 19.78
CA VAL A 179 6.36 2.53 18.80
C VAL A 179 5.68 3.87 19.05
N ASP A 180 6.49 4.93 19.17
CA ASP A 180 5.92 6.28 19.29
C ASP A 180 5.30 6.69 17.94
N PRO A 181 4.03 7.11 17.91
CA PRO A 181 3.40 7.64 16.70
C PRO A 181 4.11 8.86 16.10
N ALA A 182 4.98 9.53 16.86
CA ALA A 182 5.83 10.60 16.36
C ALA A 182 7.02 10.09 15.54
N ASP A 183 7.43 8.82 15.71
CA ASP A 183 8.55 8.21 14.99
C ASP A 183 8.06 7.48 13.75
N ALA A 184 6.96 6.73 13.83
CA ALA A 184 6.43 5.99 12.69
C ALA A 184 4.92 5.71 12.78
N HIS A 185 4.30 5.56 11.61
CA HIS A 185 3.01 4.90 11.45
C HIS A 185 3.23 3.40 11.24
N VAL A 186 2.51 2.56 12.00
CA VAL A 186 2.65 1.09 11.99
C VAL A 186 1.45 0.46 11.30
N THR A 187 1.69 -0.46 10.37
CA THR A 187 0.61 -1.20 9.68
C THR A 187 1.11 -2.56 9.16
N TYR A 188 0.23 -3.31 8.51
CA TYR A 188 0.58 -4.50 7.72
C TYR A 188 -0.39 -4.70 6.56
N SER A 189 0.12 -5.26 5.47
CA SER A 189 -0.58 -5.52 4.21
C SER A 189 -0.76 -7.01 3.90
N MET A 190 -0.21 -7.89 4.73
CA MET A 190 -0.34 -9.36 4.64
C MET A 190 -0.23 -9.95 6.03
N ASN A 191 -0.71 -11.18 6.24
CA ASN A 191 -0.68 -11.82 7.56
C ASN A 191 0.41 -12.91 7.69
N GLU A 192 1.58 -12.67 7.10
CA GLU A 192 2.69 -13.64 7.01
C GLU A 192 3.94 -13.18 7.78
N GLY A 193 3.74 -12.58 8.96
CA GLY A 193 4.82 -12.17 9.85
C GLY A 193 5.61 -10.97 9.33
N LEU A 194 4.93 -9.98 8.76
CA LEU A 194 5.52 -8.74 8.26
C LEU A 194 4.81 -7.53 8.86
N ILE A 195 5.57 -6.62 9.46
CA ILE A 195 5.11 -5.29 9.88
C ILE A 195 5.84 -4.22 9.08
N GLU A 196 5.11 -3.18 8.73
CA GLU A 196 5.56 -2.06 7.91
C GLU A 196 5.48 -0.76 8.70
N PHE A 197 6.56 0.01 8.68
CA PHE A 197 6.65 1.34 9.27
C PHE A 197 6.83 2.38 8.18
N SER A 198 6.04 3.43 8.22
CA SER A 198 6.13 4.59 7.33
C SER A 198 6.31 5.88 8.12
N HIS A 199 6.61 6.97 7.43
CA HIS A 199 6.72 8.31 8.03
C HIS A 199 5.49 8.61 8.92
N PRO A 200 5.66 9.27 10.09
CA PRO A 200 4.56 9.63 10.99
C PRO A 200 3.37 10.25 10.27
N GLY A 201 2.17 9.70 10.53
CA GLY A 201 0.93 10.18 9.92
C GLY A 201 0.79 9.89 8.41
N VAL A 202 1.70 9.12 7.82
CA VAL A 202 1.62 8.70 6.42
C VAL A 202 1.03 7.30 6.32
N ASN A 203 -0.08 7.21 5.63
CA ASN A 203 -0.83 5.99 5.30
C ASN A 203 -1.45 6.13 3.89
N LYS A 204 -2.18 5.15 3.42
CA LYS A 204 -2.80 5.22 2.08
C LYS A 204 -3.70 6.44 1.91
N ALA A 205 -4.44 6.87 2.95
CA ALA A 205 -5.28 8.07 2.88
C ALA A 205 -4.46 9.33 2.63
N THR A 206 -3.28 9.46 3.24
CA THR A 206 -2.37 10.59 3.01
C THR A 206 -1.98 10.69 1.54
N GLY A 207 -1.51 9.58 0.95
CA GLY A 207 -1.15 9.55 -0.47
C GLY A 207 -2.35 9.81 -1.38
N VAL A 208 -3.51 9.23 -1.08
CA VAL A 208 -4.77 9.46 -1.83
C VAL A 208 -5.22 10.91 -1.72
N SER A 209 -5.06 11.56 -0.56
CA SER A 209 -5.39 12.98 -0.41
C SER A 209 -4.51 13.89 -1.29
N VAL A 210 -3.22 13.55 -1.43
CA VAL A 210 -2.31 14.25 -2.37
C VAL A 210 -2.79 14.06 -3.81
N LEU A 211 -3.17 12.84 -4.19
CA LEU A 211 -3.70 12.55 -5.52
C LEU A 211 -5.03 13.27 -5.79
N ALA A 212 -5.95 13.26 -4.83
CA ALA A 212 -7.23 13.96 -4.95
C ALA A 212 -7.03 15.47 -5.09
N ALA A 213 -6.12 16.05 -4.29
CA ALA A 213 -5.76 17.47 -4.40
C ALA A 213 -5.14 17.81 -5.77
N HIS A 214 -4.31 16.91 -6.35
CA HIS A 214 -3.74 17.06 -7.69
C HIS A 214 -4.84 17.22 -8.76
N TYR A 215 -5.96 16.50 -8.62
CA TYR A 215 -7.12 16.60 -9.52
C TYR A 215 -8.17 17.64 -9.08
N GLY A 216 -7.99 18.31 -7.95
CA GLY A 216 -8.99 19.23 -7.40
C GLY A 216 -10.28 18.55 -6.97
N ILE A 217 -10.21 17.29 -6.51
CA ILE A 217 -11.35 16.45 -6.10
C ILE A 217 -11.41 16.39 -4.56
N GLU A 218 -12.59 16.56 -4.00
CA GLU A 218 -12.81 16.47 -2.56
C GLU A 218 -13.07 15.01 -2.14
N ALA A 219 -12.73 14.65 -0.89
CA ALA A 219 -12.90 13.31 -0.32
C ALA A 219 -14.31 12.74 -0.53
N ARG A 220 -15.36 13.56 -0.39
CA ARG A 220 -16.76 13.15 -0.59
C ARG A 220 -17.10 12.64 -2.01
N ASP A 221 -16.28 12.99 -2.99
CA ASP A 221 -16.42 12.60 -4.39
C ASP A 221 -15.54 11.40 -4.77
N VAL A 222 -14.91 10.76 -3.76
CA VAL A 222 -14.01 9.61 -3.91
C VAL A 222 -14.73 8.33 -3.49
N VAL A 223 -14.59 7.26 -4.28
CA VAL A 223 -14.84 5.88 -3.86
C VAL A 223 -13.51 5.14 -3.73
N ALA A 224 -13.31 4.42 -2.63
CA ALA A 224 -12.12 3.63 -2.38
C ALA A 224 -12.47 2.17 -2.11
N PHE A 225 -11.59 1.25 -2.56
CA PHE A 225 -11.72 -0.20 -2.39
C PHE A 225 -10.49 -0.75 -1.70
N GLY A 226 -10.68 -1.67 -0.75
CA GLY A 226 -9.58 -2.30 -0.02
C GLY A 226 -10.00 -3.58 0.71
N ASP A 227 -9.02 -4.33 1.24
CA ASP A 227 -9.25 -5.61 1.91
C ASP A 227 -8.38 -5.84 3.14
N MET A 228 -7.28 -5.10 3.33
CA MET A 228 -6.33 -5.29 4.44
C MET A 228 -6.29 -4.08 5.39
N PRO A 229 -5.75 -4.24 6.61
CA PRO A 229 -5.72 -3.17 7.61
C PRO A 229 -5.07 -1.87 7.15
N ASN A 230 -4.09 -1.91 6.23
CA ASN A 230 -3.48 -0.72 5.64
C ASN A 230 -4.42 0.08 4.72
N ASP A 231 -5.65 -0.40 4.49
CA ASP A 231 -6.70 0.30 3.73
C ASP A 231 -7.65 1.10 4.62
N LEU A 232 -7.68 0.84 5.93
CA LEU A 232 -8.68 1.39 6.85
C LEU A 232 -8.80 2.90 6.78
N GLU A 233 -7.67 3.61 6.83
CA GLU A 233 -7.67 5.07 6.79
C GLU A 233 -8.12 5.59 5.41
N MET A 234 -7.74 4.89 4.33
CA MET A 234 -8.17 5.24 2.98
C MET A 234 -9.67 5.08 2.80
N LEU A 235 -10.23 3.98 3.27
CA LEU A 235 -11.68 3.73 3.23
C LEU A 235 -12.43 4.75 4.07
N ALA A 236 -11.97 5.02 5.31
CA ALA A 236 -12.60 6.00 6.21
C ALA A 236 -12.48 7.45 5.71
N TRP A 237 -11.42 7.79 4.97
CA TRP A 237 -11.21 9.13 4.42
C TRP A 237 -12.10 9.40 3.21
N SER A 238 -12.40 8.38 2.41
CA SER A 238 -13.16 8.50 1.17
C SER A 238 -14.64 8.80 1.43
N GLY A 239 -15.33 9.40 0.45
CA GLY A 239 -16.77 9.62 0.50
C GLY A 239 -17.58 8.31 0.48
N MET A 240 -16.98 7.21 0.04
CA MET A 240 -17.50 5.86 0.13
C MET A 240 -16.34 4.87 0.19
N GLY A 241 -16.14 4.25 1.34
CA GLY A 241 -15.20 3.15 1.56
C GLY A 241 -15.86 1.79 1.34
N VAL A 242 -15.31 0.99 0.44
CA VAL A 242 -15.85 -0.33 0.06
C VAL A 242 -14.85 -1.42 0.43
N ALA A 243 -15.26 -2.33 1.31
CA ALA A 243 -14.50 -3.54 1.62
C ALA A 243 -14.82 -4.65 0.62
N MET A 244 -13.81 -5.42 0.23
CA MET A 244 -13.99 -6.66 -0.52
C MET A 244 -14.54 -7.75 0.38
N ALA A 245 -15.34 -8.72 -0.16
CA ALA A 245 -15.86 -9.83 0.66
C ALA A 245 -14.75 -10.74 1.24
N ASN A 246 -13.58 -10.75 0.62
CA ASN A 246 -12.40 -11.45 1.14
C ASN A 246 -11.58 -10.64 2.15
N ALA A 247 -12.03 -9.46 2.54
CA ALA A 247 -11.29 -8.56 3.42
C ALA A 247 -11.14 -9.12 4.85
N ALA A 248 -10.12 -8.62 5.56
CA ALA A 248 -9.95 -8.88 6.98
C ALA A 248 -11.17 -8.36 7.76
N SER A 249 -11.55 -9.05 8.87
CA SER A 249 -12.76 -8.72 9.65
C SER A 249 -12.81 -7.26 10.08
N VAL A 250 -11.69 -6.69 10.52
CA VAL A 250 -11.60 -5.29 10.93
C VAL A 250 -11.92 -4.31 9.79
N VAL A 251 -11.62 -4.68 8.56
CA VAL A 251 -11.93 -3.88 7.36
C VAL A 251 -13.40 -4.01 6.99
N LEU A 252 -13.97 -5.24 7.07
CA LEU A 252 -15.39 -5.48 6.86
C LEU A 252 -16.26 -4.67 7.84
N ASP A 253 -15.82 -4.59 9.10
CA ASP A 253 -16.55 -3.88 10.16
C ASP A 253 -16.48 -2.35 10.03
N ALA A 254 -15.43 -1.82 9.39
CA ALA A 254 -15.17 -0.39 9.26
C ALA A 254 -15.70 0.25 7.97
N ALA A 255 -15.96 -0.55 6.93
CA ALA A 255 -16.35 -0.03 5.62
C ALA A 255 -17.81 0.42 5.55
N ASP A 256 -18.10 1.43 4.71
CA ASP A 256 -19.46 1.87 4.42
C ASP A 256 -20.26 0.82 3.64
N HIS A 257 -19.59 -0.01 2.84
CA HIS A 257 -20.19 -1.03 2.00
C HIS A 257 -19.27 -2.23 1.85
N VAL A 258 -19.85 -3.42 1.76
CA VAL A 258 -19.14 -4.66 1.41
C VAL A 258 -19.59 -5.13 0.05
N THR A 259 -18.64 -5.35 -0.85
CA THR A 259 -18.90 -5.87 -2.21
C THR A 259 -18.53 -7.37 -2.31
N ALA A 260 -18.62 -7.95 -3.52
CA ALA A 260 -18.14 -9.30 -3.79
C ALA A 260 -16.61 -9.42 -3.60
N SER A 261 -16.08 -10.63 -3.61
CA SER A 261 -14.63 -10.87 -3.51
C SER A 261 -13.88 -10.39 -4.76
N ASN A 262 -12.57 -10.29 -4.66
CA ASN A 262 -11.70 -10.03 -5.82
C ASN A 262 -11.74 -11.17 -6.86
N ALA A 263 -12.09 -12.40 -6.45
CA ALA A 263 -12.31 -13.53 -7.35
C ALA A 263 -13.61 -13.38 -8.17
N GLU A 264 -14.56 -12.56 -7.69
CA GLU A 264 -15.89 -12.36 -8.26
C GLU A 264 -16.07 -10.93 -8.84
N ASP A 265 -14.96 -10.24 -9.11
CA ASP A 265 -14.95 -8.87 -9.66
C ASP A 265 -15.65 -7.82 -8.78
N GLY A 266 -15.49 -7.88 -7.46
CA GLY A 266 -16.21 -7.02 -6.51
C GLY A 266 -16.08 -5.51 -6.80
N VAL A 267 -14.92 -5.04 -7.27
CA VAL A 267 -14.75 -3.65 -7.71
C VAL A 267 -15.63 -3.35 -8.91
N ALA A 268 -15.68 -4.24 -9.91
CA ALA A 268 -16.52 -4.06 -11.08
C ALA A 268 -18.02 -4.04 -10.72
N VAL A 269 -18.45 -4.92 -9.81
CA VAL A 269 -19.85 -4.98 -9.33
C VAL A 269 -20.31 -3.61 -8.81
N VAL A 270 -19.48 -2.91 -8.08
CA VAL A 270 -19.81 -1.57 -7.54
C VAL A 270 -19.77 -0.51 -8.65
N LEU A 271 -18.72 -0.51 -9.48
CA LEU A 271 -18.55 0.51 -10.52
C LEU A 271 -19.63 0.44 -11.61
N GLU A 272 -20.12 -0.74 -11.94
CA GLU A 272 -21.22 -0.96 -12.91
C GLU A 272 -22.55 -0.29 -12.48
N HIS A 273 -22.66 0.13 -11.22
CA HIS A 273 -23.80 0.91 -10.76
C HIS A 273 -23.82 2.34 -11.36
N TRP A 274 -22.68 2.89 -11.75
CA TRP A 274 -22.52 4.25 -12.26
C TRP A 274 -22.04 4.31 -13.72
N PHE A 275 -21.32 3.29 -14.15
CA PHE A 275 -20.60 3.27 -15.43
C PHE A 275 -20.97 2.01 -16.31
#